data_5e18cfe5c3513a2831c64358d94cf26f
#
_entry.id   5e18cfe5c3513a2831c64358d94cf26f
#
_cell.length_a   1.000
_cell.length_b   1.000
_cell.length_c   1.000
_cell.angle_alpha   90.00
_cell.angle_beta   90.00
_cell.angle_gamma   90.00
#
_symmetry.space_group_name_H-M   'P 1'
#
loop_
_entity.id
_entity.type
_entity.pdbx_description
1 polymer ?
#
loop_
_entity_poly.entity_id
_entity_poly.type
_entity_poly.pdbx_seq_one_letter_code
_entity_poly.pdbx_strand_id
1 'polypeptide(L)'
;MGIDEPDIDPARFLEDVEMRVGTVRSAEPFPEARKDLYRLRVDFGTEIRQSAAGLTDRYDRDELVGSQVVAVVNLGTVTVAGFESECLVTGADDGDGGVVHLTTEREVPDGTRVY
;
A
#
# COMPACT_ATOMS: atom_id res chain seq x y z
N MET A 1 -19.73 13.12 12.59
CA MET A 1 -20.15 11.87 11.97
C MET A 1 -19.46 11.68 10.62
N GLY A 2 -18.94 10.48 10.35
CA GLY A 2 -18.40 10.16 9.03
C GLY A 2 -19.48 10.18 7.95
N ILE A 3 -19.10 9.88 6.69
CA ILE A 3 -20.08 9.79 5.60
C ILE A 3 -21.02 8.61 5.85
N ASP A 4 -20.46 7.43 6.12
CA ASP A 4 -21.23 6.19 6.35
C ASP A 4 -20.97 5.58 7.72
N GLU A 5 -19.90 5.97 8.39
CA GLU A 5 -19.43 5.30 9.59
C GLU A 5 -19.55 6.22 10.81
N PRO A 6 -19.70 5.66 12.02
CA PRO A 6 -19.72 6.47 13.22
C PRO A 6 -18.38 7.13 13.50
N ASP A 7 -18.41 8.21 14.25
CA ASP A 7 -17.19 8.89 14.67
C ASP A 7 -16.36 8.01 15.61
N ILE A 8 -15.07 8.17 15.55
CA ILE A 8 -14.12 7.63 16.53
C ILE A 8 -13.34 8.79 17.14
N ASP A 9 -12.74 8.56 18.31
CA ASP A 9 -11.83 9.54 18.90
C ASP A 9 -10.65 9.74 17.94
N PRO A 10 -10.33 10.99 17.57
CA PRO A 10 -9.21 11.26 16.66
C PRO A 10 -7.88 10.64 17.11
N ALA A 11 -7.64 10.58 18.40
CA ALA A 11 -6.43 9.96 18.96
C ALA A 11 -6.32 8.47 18.57
N ARG A 12 -7.44 7.77 18.46
CA ARG A 12 -7.44 6.34 18.10
C ARG A 12 -6.93 6.09 16.69
N PHE A 13 -7.16 7.00 15.76
CA PHE A 13 -6.61 6.85 14.44
C PHE A 13 -5.08 6.78 14.49
N LEU A 14 -4.45 7.69 15.24
CA LEU A 14 -2.99 7.72 15.37
C LEU A 14 -2.44 6.59 16.25
N GLU A 15 -3.21 6.13 17.24
CA GLU A 15 -2.79 5.04 18.13
C GLU A 15 -2.93 3.67 17.48
N ASP A 16 -4.04 3.47 16.76
CA ASP A 16 -4.42 2.15 16.27
C ASP A 16 -3.95 1.87 14.83
N VAL A 17 -3.77 2.91 14.02
CA VAL A 17 -3.40 2.74 12.60
C VAL A 17 -2.08 3.43 12.32
N GLU A 18 -1.11 2.65 11.84
CA GLU A 18 0.18 3.19 11.43
C GLU A 18 0.31 3.16 9.91
N MET A 19 0.27 4.34 9.30
CA MET A 19 0.53 4.50 7.87
C MET A 19 1.86 5.22 7.65
N ARG A 20 2.62 4.72 6.69
CA ARG A 20 3.92 5.28 6.31
C ARG A 20 4.00 5.46 4.80
N VAL A 21 4.81 6.42 4.38
CA VAL A 21 5.17 6.57 2.97
C VAL A 21 6.40 5.74 2.70
N GLY A 22 6.40 5.01 1.60
CA GLY A 22 7.55 4.25 1.16
C GLY A 22 7.71 4.29 -0.35
N THR A 23 8.88 3.91 -0.84
CA THR A 23 9.17 3.87 -2.27
C THR A 23 9.17 2.43 -2.76
N VAL A 24 8.46 2.16 -3.85
CA VAL A 24 8.49 0.84 -4.49
C VAL A 24 9.86 0.62 -5.11
N ARG A 25 10.57 -0.40 -4.65
CA ARG A 25 11.89 -0.76 -5.17
C ARG A 25 11.83 -1.85 -6.22
N SER A 26 10.83 -2.73 -6.13
CA SER A 26 10.61 -3.75 -7.16
C SER A 26 9.14 -4.06 -7.28
N ALA A 27 8.73 -4.47 -8.48
CA ALA A 27 7.39 -4.92 -8.77
C ALA A 27 7.49 -6.13 -9.69
N GLU A 28 6.92 -7.24 -9.27
CA GLU A 28 7.01 -8.53 -9.97
C GLU A 28 5.64 -9.10 -10.25
N PRO A 29 5.43 -9.84 -11.35
CA PRO A 29 4.18 -10.55 -11.55
C PRO A 29 3.96 -11.57 -10.45
N PHE A 30 2.68 -11.88 -10.18
CA PHE A 30 2.32 -12.89 -9.19
C PHE A 30 1.37 -13.92 -9.79
N PRO A 31 1.87 -14.80 -10.68
CA PRO A 31 1.01 -15.74 -11.42
C PRO A 31 0.34 -16.79 -10.53
N GLU A 32 0.88 -17.10 -9.34
CA GLU A 32 0.31 -18.07 -8.41
C GLU A 32 -0.93 -17.54 -7.67
N ALA A 33 -1.14 -16.23 -7.63
CA ALA A 33 -2.30 -15.64 -6.99
C ALA A 33 -3.55 -15.84 -7.85
N ARG A 34 -4.72 -15.97 -7.21
CA ARG A 34 -6.00 -16.10 -7.93
C ARG A 34 -6.43 -14.79 -8.60
N LYS A 35 -6.10 -13.67 -7.97
CA LYS A 35 -6.36 -12.33 -8.49
C LYS A 35 -5.12 -11.81 -9.19
N ASP A 36 -5.31 -10.85 -10.07
CA ASP A 36 -4.19 -10.16 -10.71
C ASP A 36 -3.53 -9.24 -9.70
N LEU A 37 -2.37 -9.64 -9.22
CA LEU A 37 -1.61 -8.92 -8.21
C LEU A 37 -0.16 -8.75 -8.68
N TYR A 38 0.49 -7.72 -8.18
CA TYR A 38 1.95 -7.61 -8.18
C TYR A 38 2.51 -7.96 -6.81
N ARG A 39 3.71 -8.52 -6.79
CA ARG A 39 4.53 -8.62 -5.58
C ARG A 39 5.43 -7.40 -5.56
N LEU A 40 5.27 -6.56 -4.55
CA LEU A 40 6.03 -5.33 -4.39
C LEU A 40 7.02 -5.46 -3.24
N ARG A 41 8.14 -4.78 -3.35
CA ARG A 41 9.04 -4.49 -2.24
C ARG A 41 9.02 -2.98 -2.04
N VAL A 42 8.68 -2.56 -0.83
CA VAL A 42 8.51 -1.16 -0.49
C VAL A 42 9.53 -0.76 0.57
N ASP A 43 10.30 0.27 0.27
CA ASP A 43 11.36 0.78 1.13
C ASP A 43 10.80 1.91 2.02
N PHE A 44 10.79 1.67 3.33
CA PHE A 44 10.33 2.63 4.33
C PHE A 44 11.51 3.34 5.04
N GLY A 45 12.68 3.32 4.44
CA GLY A 45 13.88 3.97 4.98
C GLY A 45 14.66 3.07 5.94
N THR A 46 14.02 2.62 7.02
CA THR A 46 14.65 1.75 8.01
C THR A 46 14.51 0.27 7.68
N GLU A 47 13.53 -0.08 6.87
CA GLU A 47 13.27 -1.47 6.48
C GLU A 47 12.54 -1.53 5.14
N ILE A 48 12.61 -2.68 4.50
CA ILE A 48 11.85 -3.00 3.30
C ILE A 48 10.81 -4.03 3.67
N ARG A 49 9.57 -3.82 3.24
CA ARG A 49 8.49 -4.79 3.39
C ARG A 49 7.91 -5.17 2.04
N GLN A 50 7.46 -6.38 1.93
CA GLN A 50 6.81 -6.87 0.72
C GLN A 50 5.30 -6.79 0.85
N SER A 51 4.64 -6.64 -0.29
CA SER A 51 3.18 -6.53 -0.36
C SER A 51 2.66 -7.16 -1.62
N ALA A 52 1.53 -7.86 -1.51
CA ALA A 52 0.75 -8.28 -2.67
C ALA A 52 -0.28 -7.19 -2.94
N ALA A 53 -0.20 -6.53 -4.08
CA ALA A 53 -1.00 -5.35 -4.39
C ALA A 53 -1.78 -5.48 -5.70
N GLY A 54 -3.06 -5.15 -5.66
CA GLY A 54 -3.97 -5.21 -6.82
C GLY A 54 -3.87 -3.99 -7.72
N LEU A 55 -2.68 -3.73 -8.27
CA LEU A 55 -2.41 -2.55 -9.09
C LEU A 55 -2.16 -2.87 -10.56
N THR A 56 -2.46 -4.09 -11.00
CA THR A 56 -2.10 -4.56 -12.34
C THR A 56 -2.91 -3.91 -13.46
N ASP A 57 -4.12 -3.44 -13.17
CA ASP A 57 -5.01 -2.90 -14.21
C ASP A 57 -4.60 -1.51 -14.67
N ARG A 58 -3.96 -0.72 -13.83
CA ARG A 58 -3.64 0.69 -14.11
C ARG A 58 -2.16 1.00 -14.17
N TYR A 59 -1.30 0.05 -13.78
CA TYR A 59 0.14 0.30 -13.73
C TYR A 59 0.91 -0.84 -14.36
N ASP A 60 1.86 -0.49 -15.22
CA ASP A 60 2.95 -1.38 -15.57
C ASP A 60 3.96 -1.41 -14.42
N ARG A 61 4.73 -2.49 -14.34
CA ARG A 61 5.76 -2.61 -13.30
C ARG A 61 6.74 -1.44 -13.29
N ASP A 62 7.15 -1.01 -14.47
CA ASP A 62 8.12 0.09 -14.62
C ASP A 62 7.57 1.42 -14.11
N GLU A 63 6.26 1.63 -14.17
CA GLU A 63 5.63 2.82 -13.62
C GLU A 63 5.63 2.81 -12.09
N LEU A 64 5.51 1.63 -11.48
CA LEU A 64 5.45 1.49 -10.03
C LEU A 64 6.82 1.63 -9.38
N VAL A 65 7.88 1.10 -10.00
CA VAL A 65 9.23 1.18 -9.45
C VAL A 65 9.69 2.63 -9.40
N GLY A 66 10.08 3.08 -8.20
CA GLY A 66 10.45 4.46 -7.95
C GLY A 66 9.31 5.36 -7.48
N SER A 67 8.06 4.87 -7.55
CA SER A 67 6.90 5.64 -7.06
C SER A 67 6.81 5.55 -5.55
N GLN A 68 6.39 6.64 -4.92
CA GLN A 68 6.02 6.62 -3.52
C GLN A 68 4.58 6.17 -3.35
N VAL A 69 4.35 5.34 -2.34
CA VAL A 69 3.03 4.82 -1.97
C VAL A 69 2.77 5.09 -0.49
N VAL A 70 1.50 5.09 -0.11
CA VAL A 70 1.08 5.15 1.29
C VAL A 70 0.64 3.75 1.69
N ALA A 71 1.22 3.22 2.75
CA ALA A 71 0.90 1.87 3.19
C ALA A 71 0.57 1.82 4.68
N VAL A 72 -0.34 0.93 5.05
CA VAL A 72 -0.61 0.58 6.44
C VAL A 72 0.36 -0.53 6.82
N VAL A 73 1.14 -0.29 7.88
CA VAL A 73 2.27 -1.16 8.23
C VAL A 73 2.07 -1.96 9.52
N ASN A 74 0.93 -1.81 10.18
CA ASN A 74 0.66 -2.52 11.44
C ASN A 74 -0.57 -3.42 11.40
N LEU A 75 -0.80 -4.09 10.27
CA LEU A 75 -1.88 -5.07 10.11
C LEU A 75 -1.41 -6.52 10.29
N GLY A 76 -0.15 -6.72 10.64
CA GLY A 76 0.45 -8.04 10.67
C GLY A 76 0.75 -8.56 9.26
N THR A 77 0.80 -9.88 9.13
CA THR A 77 1.14 -10.53 7.86
C THR A 77 -0.08 -11.29 7.34
N VAL A 78 -0.35 -11.13 6.04
CA VAL A 78 -1.40 -11.90 5.33
C VAL A 78 -0.70 -12.78 4.28
N THR A 79 -0.97 -14.08 4.33
CA THR A 79 -0.40 -15.01 3.36
C THR A 79 -1.29 -15.11 2.12
N VAL A 80 -0.72 -14.86 0.95
CA VAL A 80 -1.39 -14.95 -0.35
C VAL A 80 -0.59 -15.91 -1.23
N ALA A 81 -1.14 -17.08 -1.55
CA ALA A 81 -0.49 -18.10 -2.37
C ALA A 81 0.97 -18.38 -1.93
N GLY A 82 1.20 -18.51 -0.61
CA GLY A 82 2.51 -18.75 -0.03
C GLY A 82 3.39 -17.51 0.14
N PHE A 83 2.96 -16.37 -0.36
CA PHE A 83 3.68 -15.10 -0.22
C PHE A 83 3.16 -14.33 0.99
N GLU A 84 4.04 -13.88 1.85
CA GLU A 84 3.67 -13.13 3.04
C GLU A 84 3.61 -11.63 2.74
N SER A 85 2.39 -11.08 2.68
CA SER A 85 2.16 -9.65 2.53
C SER A 85 2.27 -8.97 3.89
N GLU A 86 3.24 -8.08 4.04
CA GLU A 86 3.65 -7.50 5.32
C GLU A 86 3.15 -6.07 5.51
N CYS A 87 2.56 -5.49 4.48
CA CYS A 87 1.94 -4.17 4.55
C CYS A 87 0.84 -4.08 3.51
N LEU A 88 -0.09 -3.14 3.73
CA LEU A 88 -1.17 -2.86 2.80
C LEU A 88 -0.87 -1.57 2.05
N VAL A 89 -0.54 -1.66 0.78
CA VAL A 89 -0.46 -0.49 -0.09
C VAL A 89 -1.88 0.01 -0.35
N THR A 90 -2.16 1.24 0.06
CA THR A 90 -3.50 1.80 -0.02
C THR A 90 -3.84 2.22 -1.44
N GLY A 91 -5.11 2.16 -1.78
CA GLY A 91 -5.60 2.56 -3.08
C GLY A 91 -7.06 2.97 -3.04
N ALA A 92 -7.50 3.53 -4.14
CA ALA A 92 -8.89 3.93 -4.34
C ALA A 92 -9.38 3.41 -5.68
N ASP A 93 -10.64 3.01 -5.74
CA ASP A 93 -11.26 2.62 -7.00
C ASP A 93 -11.44 3.85 -7.89
N ASP A 94 -11.09 3.73 -9.17
CA ASP A 94 -11.16 4.85 -10.11
C ASP A 94 -12.54 5.03 -10.76
N GLY A 95 -13.48 4.18 -10.43
CA GLY A 95 -14.83 4.22 -10.98
C GLY A 95 -15.01 3.38 -12.25
N ASP A 96 -13.93 2.86 -12.83
CA ASP A 96 -13.93 2.07 -14.06
C ASP A 96 -13.34 0.67 -13.90
N GLY A 97 -13.35 0.16 -12.66
CA GLY A 97 -12.88 -1.19 -12.35
C GLY A 97 -11.40 -1.32 -12.04
N GLY A 98 -10.66 -0.21 -12.05
CA GLY A 98 -9.24 -0.18 -11.68
C GLY A 98 -8.99 0.42 -10.32
N VAL A 99 -7.78 0.21 -9.80
CA VAL A 99 -7.34 0.77 -8.53
C VAL A 99 -6.15 1.69 -8.79
N VAL A 100 -6.22 2.90 -8.23
CA VAL A 100 -5.08 3.82 -8.19
C VAL A 100 -4.54 3.88 -6.77
N HIS A 101 -3.22 3.83 -6.60
CA HIS A 101 -2.62 3.88 -5.27
C HIS A 101 -2.60 5.31 -4.72
N LEU A 102 -2.64 5.43 -3.41
CA LEU A 102 -2.47 6.72 -2.75
C LEU A 102 -1.01 7.10 -2.70
N THR A 103 -0.74 8.39 -2.81
CA THR A 103 0.62 8.93 -2.74
C THR A 103 0.58 10.32 -2.15
N THR A 104 1.75 10.90 -1.92
CA THR A 104 1.87 12.30 -1.54
C THR A 104 2.04 13.15 -2.81
N GLU A 105 1.48 14.35 -2.79
CA GLU A 105 1.60 15.30 -3.90
C GLU A 105 3.06 15.67 -4.20
N ARG A 106 3.88 15.69 -3.16
CA ARG A 106 5.32 15.96 -3.24
C ARG A 106 6.08 14.83 -2.60
N GLU A 107 7.30 14.60 -3.07
CA GLU A 107 8.17 13.61 -2.47
C GLU A 107 8.47 13.96 -1.02
N VAL A 108 8.41 12.96 -0.14
CA VAL A 108 8.78 13.06 1.26
C VAL A 108 9.79 11.96 1.59
N PRO A 109 10.53 12.07 2.70
CA PRO A 109 11.45 10.99 3.08
C PRO A 109 10.72 9.65 3.27
N ASP A 110 11.34 8.56 2.86
CA ASP A 110 10.80 7.22 3.09
C ASP A 110 10.64 6.96 4.59
N GLY A 111 9.53 6.37 4.97
CA GLY A 111 9.19 6.12 6.36
C GLY A 111 8.40 7.24 7.03
N THR A 112 8.16 8.35 6.34
CA THR A 112 7.36 9.46 6.91
C THR A 112 5.97 8.96 7.29
N ARG A 113 5.55 9.29 8.50
CA ARG A 113 4.22 8.89 8.99
C ARG A 113 3.13 9.75 8.36
N VAL A 114 2.03 9.10 8.00
CA VAL A 114 0.81 9.73 7.52
C VAL A 114 -0.17 9.87 8.68
N TYR A 115 -0.77 11.02 8.80
CA TYR A 115 -1.73 11.29 9.87
C TYR A 115 -2.84 12.24 9.40
#